data_d0d0eab62cac8216d788227a0356a6fe
#
_entry.id   d0d0eab62cac8216d788227a0356a6fe
#
_cell.length_a   1.000
_cell.length_b   1.000
_cell.length_c   1.000
_cell.angle_alpha   90.00
_cell.angle_beta   90.00
_cell.angle_gamma   90.00
#
_symmetry.space_group_name_H-M   'P 1'
#
loop_
_entity.id
_entity.type
_entity.pdbx_description
1 polymer ?
#
loop_
_entity_poly.entity_id
_entity_poly.type
_entity_poly.pdbx_seq_one_letter_code
_entity_poly.pdbx_strand_id
1 'polypeptide(L)'
;MYRKQLSTSVAVFLLIFGLACGSMNRVLPSSVDAKAMEADVRGKIAEAVPSKTFAIEVTVDDHAIVTLEGHADSQSDIDKIVDAARSVSGVQRVINKIHVK
;
A
#
# COMPACT_ATOMS: atom_id res chain seq x y z
N MET A 1 -40.76 -21.34 31.89
CA MET A 1 -40.82 -20.38 31.39
C MET A 1 -39.78 -19.47 31.29
N TYR A 2 -39.00 -19.25 32.13
CA TYR A 2 -37.99 -18.35 32.07
C TYR A 2 -36.96 -18.78 31.19
N ARG A 3 -36.86 -19.90 30.82
CA ARG A 3 -35.85 -20.31 30.02
C ARG A 3 -35.90 -19.67 28.73
N LYS A 4 -37.03 -19.31 28.19
CA LYS A 4 -37.11 -18.68 26.98
C LYS A 4 -36.49 -17.38 26.96
N GLN A 5 -36.55 -16.65 28.00
CA GLN A 5 -35.95 -15.39 28.03
C GLN A 5 -34.50 -15.43 27.92
N LEU A 6 -33.89 -16.40 28.50
CA LEU A 6 -32.47 -16.50 28.42
C LEU A 6 -31.98 -16.69 27.02
N SER A 7 -32.66 -17.49 26.27
CA SER A 7 -32.20 -17.76 24.95
C SER A 7 -32.33 -16.54 24.09
N THR A 8 -33.31 -15.74 24.32
CA THR A 8 -33.46 -14.54 23.57
C THR A 8 -32.32 -13.59 23.79
N SER A 9 -31.88 -13.47 24.99
CA SER A 9 -30.79 -12.61 25.30
C SER A 9 -29.53 -13.01 24.60
N VAL A 10 -29.28 -14.25 24.59
CA VAL A 10 -28.09 -14.77 23.99
C VAL A 10 -28.09 -14.50 22.49
N ALA A 11 -29.22 -14.65 21.87
CA ALA A 11 -29.32 -14.43 20.47
C ALA A 11 -29.01 -12.97 20.11
N VAL A 12 -29.50 -12.07 20.89
CA VAL A 12 -29.25 -10.69 20.64
C VAL A 12 -27.78 -10.34 20.74
N PHE A 13 -27.12 -10.93 21.74
CA PHE A 13 -25.72 -10.68 21.93
C PHE A 13 -24.92 -11.11 20.72
N LEU A 14 -25.24 -12.23 20.14
CA LEU A 14 -24.50 -12.72 19.00
C LEU A 14 -24.69 -11.83 17.79
N LEU A 15 -25.83 -11.28 17.63
CA LEU A 15 -26.07 -10.41 16.51
C LEU A 15 -25.22 -9.16 16.56
N ILE A 16 -25.08 -8.60 17.72
CA ILE A 16 -24.28 -7.42 17.88
C ILE A 16 -22.85 -7.68 17.51
N PHE A 17 -22.36 -8.81 17.96
CA PHE A 17 -21.00 -9.14 17.69
C PHE A 17 -20.76 -9.29 16.18
N GLY A 18 -21.64 -9.91 15.48
CA GLY A 18 -21.47 -10.08 14.07
C GLY A 18 -21.48 -8.78 13.31
N LEU A 19 -22.27 -7.85 13.73
CA LEU A 19 -22.29 -6.58 13.06
C LEU A 19 -21.00 -5.84 13.19
N ALA A 20 -20.40 -5.91 14.32
CA ALA A 20 -19.14 -5.23 14.54
C ALA A 20 -18.09 -5.75 13.58
N CYS A 21 -18.03 -7.02 13.41
CA CYS A 21 -17.04 -7.59 12.52
C CYS A 21 -17.31 -7.18 11.09
N GLY A 22 -18.54 -7.15 10.71
CA GLY A 22 -18.85 -6.77 9.38
C GLY A 22 -18.50 -5.36 9.09
N SER A 23 -18.67 -4.50 10.03
CA SER A 23 -18.35 -3.14 9.83
C SER A 23 -16.92 -2.94 9.54
N MET A 24 -16.04 -3.62 10.20
CA MET A 24 -14.68 -3.45 9.95
C MET A 24 -14.30 -3.85 8.58
N ASN A 25 -14.87 -4.86 8.07
CA ASN A 25 -14.47 -5.31 6.84
C ASN A 25 -14.78 -4.39 5.74
N ARG A 26 -15.81 -3.60 5.82
CA ARG A 26 -16.06 -2.78 4.80
C ARG A 26 -15.31 -1.61 4.68
N VAL A 27 -14.52 -1.29 5.54
CA VAL A 27 -13.67 -0.16 5.50
C VAL A 27 -12.75 -0.24 4.34
N LEU A 28 -12.54 -1.37 3.75
CA LEU A 28 -11.62 -1.47 2.71
C LEU A 28 -12.17 -0.97 1.46
N PRO A 29 -11.82 0.13 1.00
CA PRO A 29 -12.36 0.69 -0.17
C PRO A 29 -11.82 0.06 -1.40
N SER A 30 -12.41 0.33 -2.47
CA SER A 30 -11.89 -0.13 -3.70
C SER A 30 -10.73 0.69 -4.13
N SER A 31 -10.50 1.83 -3.56
CA SER A 31 -9.41 2.68 -3.97
C SER A 31 -8.10 2.20 -3.41
N VAL A 32 -7.03 2.51 -4.05
CA VAL A 32 -5.70 2.14 -3.62
C VAL A 32 -5.29 3.01 -2.46
N ASP A 33 -4.61 2.44 -1.50
CA ASP A 33 -4.03 3.21 -0.42
C ASP A 33 -2.71 3.76 -0.92
N ALA A 34 -2.72 4.92 -1.51
CA ALA A 34 -1.55 5.50 -2.13
C ALA A 34 -0.41 5.72 -1.15
N LYS A 35 -0.73 6.11 0.08
CA LYS A 35 0.32 6.34 1.05
C LYS A 35 1.02 5.07 1.45
N ALA A 36 0.30 4.00 1.64
CA ALA A 36 0.90 2.73 2.00
C ALA A 36 1.76 2.21 0.85
N MET A 37 1.27 2.35 -0.37
CA MET A 37 2.01 1.90 -1.52
C MET A 37 3.29 2.72 -1.70
N GLU A 38 3.22 4.01 -1.44
CA GLU A 38 4.39 4.88 -1.51
C GLU A 38 5.46 4.40 -0.54
N ALA A 39 5.09 4.04 0.67
CA ALA A 39 6.03 3.54 1.66
C ALA A 39 6.65 2.21 1.20
N ASP A 40 5.86 1.34 0.60
CA ASP A 40 6.35 0.06 0.12
C ASP A 40 7.34 0.27 -1.02
N VAL A 41 7.04 1.18 -1.93
CA VAL A 41 7.93 1.47 -3.04
C VAL A 41 9.25 2.02 -2.54
N ARG A 42 9.20 2.94 -1.58
CA ARG A 42 10.42 3.49 -1.01
C ARG A 42 11.26 2.43 -0.34
N GLY A 43 10.62 1.52 0.37
CA GLY A 43 11.32 0.43 1.02
C GLY A 43 12.02 -0.47 0.03
N LYS A 44 11.35 -0.78 -1.08
CA LYS A 44 11.96 -1.64 -2.09
C LYS A 44 13.11 -0.95 -2.80
N ILE A 45 13.00 0.33 -3.04
CA ILE A 45 14.07 1.09 -3.66
C ILE A 45 15.28 1.11 -2.74
N ALA A 46 15.05 1.30 -1.44
CA ALA A 46 16.14 1.33 -0.48
C ALA A 46 16.88 0.00 -0.41
N GLU A 47 16.16 -1.09 -0.58
CA GLU A 47 16.79 -2.40 -0.59
C GLU A 47 17.61 -2.61 -1.86
N ALA A 48 17.12 -2.13 -2.97
CA ALA A 48 17.77 -2.35 -4.25
C ALA A 48 19.00 -1.47 -4.43
N VAL A 49 18.92 -0.24 -3.97
CA VAL A 49 20.01 0.71 -4.15
C VAL A 49 20.25 1.44 -2.84
N PRO A 50 20.98 0.85 -1.93
CA PRO A 50 21.20 1.43 -0.61
C PRO A 50 22.14 2.64 -0.61
N SER A 51 22.55 3.11 -1.74
CA SER A 51 23.45 4.24 -1.80
C SER A 51 22.78 5.49 -1.31
N LYS A 52 23.54 6.39 -0.70
CA LYS A 52 23.01 7.60 -0.23
C LYS A 52 23.27 8.73 -1.12
N THR A 53 23.81 8.55 -2.29
CA THR A 53 24.22 9.64 -3.14
C THR A 53 23.14 10.08 -4.11
N PHE A 54 21.94 9.52 -4.04
CA PHE A 54 20.86 9.93 -4.91
C PHE A 54 19.66 10.38 -4.09
N ALA A 55 18.82 11.20 -4.70
CA ALA A 55 17.61 11.64 -4.06
C ALA A 55 16.46 11.34 -5.01
N ILE A 56 15.57 10.49 -4.59
CA ILE A 56 14.45 10.06 -5.40
C ILE A 56 13.16 10.38 -4.71
N GLU A 57 12.28 11.06 -5.40
CA GLU A 57 10.97 11.33 -4.88
C GLU A 57 9.99 10.32 -5.46
N VAL A 58 9.18 9.73 -4.64
CA VAL A 58 8.20 8.74 -5.03
C VAL A 58 6.81 9.30 -4.79
N THR A 59 5.97 9.25 -5.81
CA THR A 59 4.59 9.68 -5.69
C THR A 59 3.70 8.57 -6.24
N VAL A 60 2.62 8.28 -5.56
CA VAL A 60 1.67 7.27 -6.01
C VAL A 60 0.28 7.90 -6.05
N ASP A 61 -0.43 7.69 -7.14
CA ASP A 61 -1.78 8.25 -7.26
C ASP A 61 -2.85 7.21 -6.95
N ASP A 62 -4.11 7.58 -7.09
CA ASP A 62 -5.23 6.71 -6.77
C ASP A 62 -5.34 5.52 -7.70
N HIS A 63 -4.68 5.55 -8.83
CA HIS A 63 -4.74 4.47 -9.78
C HIS A 63 -3.53 3.56 -9.69
N ALA A 64 -2.77 3.67 -8.63
CA ALA A 64 -1.57 2.87 -8.41
C ALA A 64 -0.49 3.12 -9.47
N ILE A 65 -0.43 4.35 -9.96
CA ILE A 65 0.62 4.75 -10.89
C ILE A 65 1.72 5.41 -10.07
N VAL A 66 2.92 4.90 -10.17
CA VAL A 66 4.05 5.39 -9.41
C VAL A 66 4.88 6.30 -10.28
N THR A 67 5.18 7.49 -9.80
CA THR A 67 6.05 8.43 -10.50
C THR A 67 7.34 8.57 -9.70
N LEU A 68 8.47 8.39 -10.36
CA LEU A 68 9.78 8.50 -9.72
C LEU A 68 10.50 9.68 -10.34
N GLU A 69 10.97 10.59 -9.48
CA GLU A 69 11.67 11.79 -9.96
C GLU A 69 12.94 11.96 -9.17
N GLY A 70 13.93 12.54 -9.77
CA GLY A 70 15.17 12.85 -9.08
C GLY A 70 16.39 12.51 -9.90
N HIS A 71 17.47 12.21 -9.21
CA HIS A 71 18.75 11.94 -9.84
C HIS A 71 19.38 10.70 -9.24
N ALA A 72 20.09 9.96 -10.06
CA ALA A 72 20.86 8.82 -9.59
C ALA A 72 22.25 8.90 -10.18
N ASP A 73 23.18 8.12 -9.67
CA ASP A 73 24.56 8.19 -10.10
C ASP A 73 24.81 7.54 -11.44
N SER A 74 23.99 6.58 -11.81
CA SER A 74 24.20 5.86 -13.07
C SER A 74 22.89 5.35 -13.63
N GLN A 75 22.91 4.99 -14.88
CA GLN A 75 21.74 4.40 -15.52
C GLN A 75 21.42 3.03 -14.88
N SER A 76 22.43 2.33 -14.46
CA SER A 76 22.24 1.05 -13.78
C SER A 76 21.43 1.23 -12.51
N ASP A 77 21.70 2.29 -11.76
CA ASP A 77 20.96 2.56 -10.56
C ASP A 77 19.50 2.90 -10.89
N ILE A 78 19.28 3.65 -11.95
CA ILE A 78 17.92 4.00 -12.37
C ILE A 78 17.16 2.71 -12.71
N ASP A 79 17.79 1.81 -13.41
CA ASP A 79 17.15 0.56 -13.80
C ASP A 79 16.75 -0.25 -12.58
N LYS A 80 17.61 -0.30 -11.57
CA LYS A 80 17.32 -1.02 -10.35
C LYS A 80 16.17 -0.37 -9.60
N ILE A 81 16.13 0.95 -9.58
CA ILE A 81 15.07 1.68 -8.90
C ILE A 81 13.73 1.42 -9.58
N VAL A 82 13.69 1.47 -10.89
CA VAL A 82 12.46 1.24 -11.63
C VAL A 82 11.97 -0.20 -11.42
N ASP A 83 12.89 -1.14 -11.47
CA ASP A 83 12.53 -2.54 -11.25
C ASP A 83 12.01 -2.76 -9.84
N ALA A 84 12.62 -2.13 -8.87
CA ALA A 84 12.17 -2.24 -7.48
C ALA A 84 10.74 -1.70 -7.35
N ALA A 85 10.45 -0.57 -7.98
CA ALA A 85 9.12 0.00 -7.92
C ALA A 85 8.09 -0.91 -8.58
N ARG A 86 8.46 -1.54 -9.68
CA ARG A 86 7.54 -2.45 -10.36
C ARG A 86 7.28 -3.71 -9.57
N SER A 87 8.17 -4.08 -8.71
CA SER A 87 8.03 -5.31 -7.93
C SER A 87 7.02 -5.19 -6.80
N VAL A 88 6.57 -3.99 -6.47
CA VAL A 88 5.63 -3.81 -5.40
C VAL A 88 4.25 -4.29 -5.86
N SER A 89 3.63 -5.08 -5.02
CA SER A 89 2.33 -5.64 -5.32
C SER A 89 1.30 -4.55 -5.51
N GLY A 90 0.53 -4.61 -6.54
CA GLY A 90 -0.53 -3.64 -6.80
C GLY A 90 -0.15 -2.47 -7.70
N VAL A 91 1.13 -2.29 -7.98
CA VAL A 91 1.56 -1.21 -8.85
C VAL A 91 1.08 -1.47 -10.28
N GLN A 92 0.38 -0.51 -10.87
CA GLN A 92 -0.13 -0.65 -12.22
C GLN A 92 0.87 -0.17 -13.25
N ARG A 93 1.62 0.86 -12.92
CA ARG A 93 2.55 1.45 -13.88
C ARG A 93 3.59 2.28 -13.16
N VAL A 94 4.77 2.36 -13.71
CA VAL A 94 5.83 3.20 -13.15
C VAL A 94 6.24 4.21 -14.22
N ILE A 95 6.23 5.48 -13.85
CA ILE A 95 6.68 6.56 -14.71
C ILE A 95 8.06 6.99 -14.22
N ASN A 96 9.05 6.85 -15.05
CA ASN A 96 10.42 7.14 -14.66
C ASN A 96 10.83 8.53 -15.14
N LYS A 97 11.09 9.42 -14.21
CA LYS A 97 11.59 10.76 -14.49
C LYS A 97 12.91 10.98 -13.75
N ILE A 98 13.69 9.93 -13.59
CA ILE A 98 14.98 10.01 -12.92
C ILE A 98 16.05 10.28 -13.97
N HIS A 99 16.96 11.15 -13.62
CA HIS A 99 18.04 11.53 -14.52
C HIS A 99 19.38 11.12 -13.91
N VAL A 100 20.34 10.82 -14.77
CA VAL A 100 21.68 10.54 -14.29
C VAL A 100 22.35 11.87 -13.99
N LYS A 101 22.97 11.92 -12.82
CA LYS A 101 23.55 13.15 -12.35
C LYS A 101 24.85 13.51 -13.02
#